data_98583ba2a0279484fbef5c867b886cb4
#
_entry.id   98583ba2a0279484fbef5c867b886cb4
#
_cell.length_a   1.000
_cell.length_b   1.000
_cell.length_c   1.000
_cell.angle_alpha   90.00
_cell.angle_beta   90.00
_cell.angle_gamma   90.00
#
_symmetry.space_group_name_H-M   'P 1'
#
loop_
_entity.id
_entity.type
_entity.pdbx_description
1 polymer ?
#
loop_
_entity_poly.entity_id
_entity_poly.type
_entity_poly.pdbx_seq_one_letter_code
_entity_poly.pdbx_strand_id
1 'polypeptide(L)'
;MIGLGSGTLACASEPGETLKFFEIDQSMVDTARDPKYFTYIRDCEPDLKPVMGDARLTFAREPDGIYDLIIVDAYSSDAIPIHLATQEAMKIYKDKLAPQGVVLMHVSNRHLELASVVVGIAEANDLKSWVYSEDSDRDSEYIFATSVVVSAREQADVGKLASSDEWVLTAADANQRVWTDDYSNVLGAVYRRLRDGEQ
;
A
#
# COMPACT_ATOMS: atom_id res chain seq x y z
N MET A 1 6.49 3.67 -6.04
CA MET A 1 6.00 3.73 -4.65
C MET A 1 5.16 4.99 -4.46
N ILE A 2 4.00 4.88 -3.87
CA ILE A 2 3.08 5.97 -3.54
C ILE A 2 3.23 6.26 -2.05
N GLY A 3 3.72 7.46 -1.72
CA GLY A 3 4.22 7.89 -0.42
C GLY A 3 5.75 7.76 -0.32
N LEU A 4 6.40 8.75 0.26
CA LEU A 4 7.86 8.75 0.49
C LEU A 4 8.20 8.47 1.95
N GLY A 5 7.45 9.07 2.86
CA GLY A 5 7.74 9.00 4.29
C GLY A 5 9.17 9.44 4.62
N SER A 6 9.88 8.70 5.46
CA SER A 6 11.29 8.96 5.79
C SER A 6 12.26 8.62 4.65
N GLY A 7 11.79 7.97 3.58
CA GLY A 7 12.63 7.47 2.50
C GLY A 7 13.29 6.11 2.78
N THR A 8 12.89 5.40 3.82
CA THR A 8 13.48 4.09 4.22
C THR A 8 13.49 3.09 3.08
N LEU A 9 12.41 3.01 2.30
CA LEU A 9 12.30 2.06 1.20
C LEU A 9 13.23 2.38 0.01
N ALA A 10 13.89 3.55 0.00
CA ALA A 10 14.96 3.80 -0.95
C ALA A 10 16.15 2.84 -0.77
N CYS A 11 16.33 2.28 0.43
CA CYS A 11 17.38 1.30 0.71
C CYS A 11 16.98 -0.15 0.42
N ALA A 12 15.77 -0.38 -0.05
CA ALA A 12 15.31 -1.72 -0.40
C ALA A 12 15.58 -2.10 -1.87
N SER A 13 16.06 -1.15 -2.69
CA SER A 13 16.40 -1.44 -4.09
C SER A 13 17.65 -2.27 -4.22
N GLU A 14 17.63 -3.17 -5.21
CA GLU A 14 18.79 -3.96 -5.59
C GLU A 14 19.45 -3.42 -6.88
N PRO A 15 20.72 -3.74 -7.15
CA PRO A 15 21.39 -3.28 -8.36
C PRO A 15 20.65 -3.68 -9.63
N GLY A 16 20.28 -2.71 -10.44
CA GLY A 16 19.54 -2.89 -11.70
C GLY A 16 18.05 -2.63 -11.58
N GLU A 17 17.53 -2.41 -10.39
CA GLU A 17 16.15 -1.96 -10.17
C GLU A 17 16.04 -0.44 -10.36
N THR A 18 14.84 0.00 -10.70
CA THR A 18 14.50 1.43 -10.81
C THR A 18 13.39 1.75 -9.84
N LEU A 19 13.68 2.65 -8.90
CA LEU A 19 12.69 3.16 -7.96
C LEU A 19 12.11 4.49 -8.42
N LYS A 20 10.80 4.63 -8.25
CA LYS A 20 10.08 5.88 -8.47
C LYS A 20 9.13 6.15 -7.33
N PHE A 21 9.23 7.31 -6.72
CA PHE A 21 8.38 7.75 -5.63
C PHE A 21 7.44 8.86 -6.08
N PHE A 22 6.21 8.81 -5.57
CA PHE A 22 5.17 9.83 -5.75
C PHE A 22 4.84 10.40 -4.39
N GLU A 23 5.01 11.71 -4.21
CA GLU A 23 4.80 12.39 -2.93
C GLU A 23 4.04 13.69 -3.14
N ILE A 24 3.06 13.95 -2.29
CA ILE A 24 2.23 15.14 -2.38
C ILE A 24 2.80 16.30 -1.57
N ASP A 25 3.53 16.01 -0.51
CA ASP A 25 4.01 17.01 0.44
C ASP A 25 5.50 17.32 0.25
N GLN A 26 5.82 18.51 -0.22
CA GLN A 26 7.19 18.96 -0.37
C GLN A 26 7.93 19.01 0.97
N SER A 27 7.25 19.29 2.07
CA SER A 27 7.87 19.33 3.39
C SER A 27 8.33 17.93 3.84
N MET A 28 7.61 16.88 3.43
CA MET A 28 8.04 15.51 3.66
C MET A 28 9.33 15.20 2.89
N VAL A 29 9.42 15.60 1.63
CA VAL A 29 10.63 15.41 0.81
C VAL A 29 11.82 16.15 1.43
N ASP A 30 11.61 17.41 1.86
CA ASP A 30 12.65 18.21 2.49
C ASP A 30 13.13 17.56 3.80
N THR A 31 12.21 17.05 4.61
CA THR A 31 12.51 16.34 5.87
C THR A 31 13.25 15.03 5.63
N ALA A 32 12.80 14.22 4.65
CA ALA A 32 13.45 12.95 4.30
C ALA A 32 14.88 13.12 3.78
N ARG A 33 15.20 14.31 3.23
CA ARG A 33 16.53 14.66 2.72
C ARG A 33 17.42 15.38 3.72
N ASP A 34 16.84 15.90 4.79
CA ASP A 34 17.63 16.59 5.82
C ASP A 34 18.38 15.53 6.67
N PRO A 35 19.74 15.48 6.60
CA PRO A 35 20.53 14.48 7.32
C PRO A 35 20.44 14.61 8.84
N LYS A 36 19.82 15.68 9.33
CA LYS A 36 19.50 15.84 10.75
C LYS A 36 18.42 14.87 11.21
N TYR A 37 17.51 14.48 10.31
CA TYR A 37 16.40 13.59 10.64
C TYR A 37 16.59 12.21 10.04
N PHE A 38 16.92 12.11 8.73
CA PHE A 38 17.04 10.85 8.04
C PHE A 38 18.23 10.84 7.07
N THR A 39 18.79 9.66 6.81
CA THR A 39 19.94 9.51 5.91
C THR A 39 19.68 8.55 4.76
N TYR A 40 18.52 7.90 4.74
CA TYR A 40 18.20 6.83 3.79
C TYR A 40 18.36 7.25 2.33
N ILE A 41 17.74 8.37 1.92
CA ILE A 41 17.84 8.85 0.54
C ILE A 41 19.30 9.17 0.19
N ARG A 42 20.01 9.89 1.07
CA ARG A 42 21.42 10.25 0.85
C ARG A 42 22.30 9.01 0.69
N ASP A 43 22.07 7.98 1.51
CA ASP A 43 22.98 6.83 1.61
C ASP A 43 22.65 5.76 0.55
N CYS A 44 21.38 5.62 0.15
CA CYS A 44 20.94 4.55 -0.75
C CYS A 44 20.61 5.05 -2.16
N GLU A 45 19.90 6.17 -2.30
CA GLU A 45 19.43 6.71 -3.57
C GLU A 45 19.60 8.25 -3.63
N PRO A 46 20.86 8.76 -3.64
CA PRO A 46 21.13 10.21 -3.54
C PRO A 46 20.52 11.02 -4.69
N ASP A 47 20.36 10.43 -5.85
CA ASP A 47 19.81 11.05 -7.05
C ASP A 47 18.27 10.93 -7.16
N LEU A 48 17.62 10.27 -6.20
CA LEU A 48 16.17 10.11 -6.17
C LEU A 48 15.44 11.45 -6.32
N LYS A 49 14.54 11.54 -7.27
CA LYS A 49 13.67 12.71 -7.49
C LYS A 49 12.22 12.27 -7.44
N PRO A 50 11.53 12.45 -6.31
CA PRO A 50 10.11 12.12 -6.22
C PRO A 50 9.29 12.91 -7.25
N VAL A 51 8.26 12.27 -7.80
CA VAL A 51 7.24 12.94 -8.61
C VAL A 51 6.30 13.66 -7.65
N MET A 52 6.30 14.98 -7.71
CA MET A 52 5.49 15.79 -6.81
C MET A 52 4.04 15.89 -7.29
N GLY A 53 3.12 15.79 -6.34
CA GLY A 53 1.68 15.97 -6.53
C GLY A 53 0.84 14.80 -6.06
N ASP A 54 -0.49 14.95 -6.18
CA ASP A 54 -1.43 13.88 -5.86
C ASP A 54 -1.12 12.63 -6.69
N ALA A 55 -0.83 11.52 -5.99
CA ALA A 55 -0.43 10.27 -6.61
C ALA A 55 -1.53 9.70 -7.51
N ARG A 56 -2.83 9.87 -7.18
CA ARG A 56 -3.93 9.44 -8.04
C ARG A 56 -3.83 10.06 -9.44
N LEU A 57 -3.44 11.33 -9.51
CA LEU A 57 -3.33 12.09 -10.76
C LEU A 57 -1.99 11.90 -11.46
N THR A 58 -0.90 11.90 -10.70
CA THR A 58 0.46 11.79 -11.25
C THR A 58 0.77 10.37 -11.71
N PHE A 59 0.40 9.37 -10.92
CA PHE A 59 0.59 7.96 -11.27
C PHE A 59 -0.30 7.52 -12.45
N ALA A 60 -1.51 8.06 -12.59
CA ALA A 60 -2.36 7.79 -13.75
C ALA A 60 -1.73 8.16 -15.10
N ARG A 61 -0.77 9.10 -15.10
CA ARG A 61 -0.04 9.55 -16.31
C ARG A 61 1.14 8.67 -16.68
N GLU A 62 1.53 7.75 -15.81
CA GLU A 62 2.60 6.81 -16.10
C GLU A 62 2.20 5.87 -17.24
N PRO A 63 3.17 5.33 -18.00
CA PRO A 63 2.88 4.31 -19.00
C PRO A 63 2.23 3.06 -18.38
N ASP A 64 1.39 2.39 -19.16
CA ASP A 64 0.79 1.12 -18.74
C ASP A 64 1.80 -0.03 -18.81
N GLY A 65 1.65 -1.00 -17.93
CA GLY A 65 2.34 -2.28 -18.00
C GLY A 65 3.83 -2.25 -17.67
N ILE A 66 4.32 -1.24 -16.94
CA ILE A 66 5.77 -1.08 -16.71
C ILE A 66 6.23 -1.37 -15.27
N TYR A 67 5.32 -1.46 -14.30
CA TYR A 67 5.70 -1.64 -12.90
C TYR A 67 5.60 -3.09 -12.47
N ASP A 68 6.71 -3.66 -12.01
CA ASP A 68 6.74 -5.00 -11.43
C ASP A 68 6.18 -4.99 -10.01
N LEU A 69 6.39 -3.89 -9.27
CA LEU A 69 5.87 -3.71 -7.92
C LEU A 69 5.34 -2.28 -7.73
N ILE A 70 4.10 -2.17 -7.28
CA ILE A 70 3.50 -0.92 -6.84
C ILE A 70 3.27 -1.02 -5.33
N ILE A 71 3.93 -0.16 -4.55
CA ILE A 71 3.70 -0.06 -3.11
C ILE A 71 2.88 1.19 -2.84
N VAL A 72 1.76 1.01 -2.15
CA VAL A 72 0.90 2.10 -1.67
C VAL A 72 1.05 2.20 -0.16
N ASP A 73 1.81 3.20 0.28
CA ASP A 73 2.12 3.48 1.68
C ASP A 73 2.02 5.00 1.92
N ALA A 74 0.89 5.58 1.52
CA ALA A 74 0.61 7.00 1.69
C ALA A 74 -0.33 7.20 2.88
N TYR A 75 0.22 7.64 4.00
CA TYR A 75 -0.54 7.91 5.21
C TYR A 75 -0.56 9.41 5.51
N SER A 76 -1.74 9.90 5.88
CA SER A 76 -1.92 11.20 6.48
C SER A 76 -2.69 11.03 7.78
N SER A 77 -2.06 11.30 8.91
CA SER A 77 -2.68 11.23 10.25
C SER A 77 -3.37 9.88 10.53
N ASP A 78 -2.64 8.76 10.42
CA ASP A 78 -3.12 7.38 10.64
C ASP A 78 -4.20 6.88 9.66
N ALA A 79 -4.42 7.54 8.54
CA ALA A 79 -5.39 7.09 7.55
C ALA A 79 -4.83 7.14 6.11
N ILE A 80 -5.08 6.08 5.34
CA ILE A 80 -4.90 6.13 3.89
C ILE A 80 -5.92 7.12 3.33
N PRO A 81 -5.52 8.05 2.45
CA PRO A 81 -6.46 8.87 1.71
C PRO A 81 -7.45 7.99 0.94
N ILE A 82 -8.74 8.13 1.20
CA ILE A 82 -9.79 7.25 0.66
C ILE A 82 -9.69 7.11 -0.86
N HIS A 83 -9.38 8.20 -1.57
CA HIS A 83 -9.25 8.20 -3.03
C HIS A 83 -8.09 7.33 -3.58
N LEU A 84 -7.19 6.83 -2.72
CA LEU A 84 -6.17 5.84 -3.06
C LEU A 84 -6.61 4.39 -2.79
N ALA A 85 -7.76 4.19 -2.11
CA ALA A 85 -8.32 2.90 -1.74
C ALA A 85 -9.74 2.72 -2.31
N THR A 86 -9.91 3.00 -3.59
CA THR A 86 -11.16 2.83 -4.35
C THR A 86 -10.98 1.84 -5.50
N GLN A 87 -12.08 1.32 -6.03
CA GLN A 87 -12.05 0.44 -7.19
C GLN A 87 -11.36 1.11 -8.38
N GLU A 88 -11.61 2.40 -8.59
CA GLU A 88 -11.01 3.19 -9.67
C GLU A 88 -9.50 3.42 -9.45
N ALA A 89 -9.06 3.58 -8.19
CA ALA A 89 -7.64 3.63 -7.87
C ALA A 89 -6.96 2.31 -8.20
N MET A 90 -7.53 1.19 -7.74
CA MET A 90 -7.01 -0.14 -8.00
C MET A 90 -6.95 -0.44 -9.51
N LYS A 91 -7.94 0.03 -10.28
CA LYS A 91 -7.90 -0.08 -11.74
C LYS A 91 -6.67 0.63 -12.33
N ILE A 92 -6.37 1.84 -11.89
CA ILE A 92 -5.17 2.56 -12.32
C ILE A 92 -3.92 1.74 -11.96
N TYR A 93 -3.81 1.23 -10.74
CA TYR A 93 -2.67 0.41 -10.33
C TYR A 93 -2.54 -0.82 -11.24
N LYS A 94 -3.63 -1.57 -11.45
CA LYS A 94 -3.65 -2.76 -12.33
C LYS A 94 -3.22 -2.44 -13.76
N ASP A 95 -3.65 -1.31 -14.32
CA ASP A 95 -3.30 -0.90 -15.69
C ASP A 95 -1.79 -0.60 -15.80
N LYS A 96 -1.15 -0.09 -14.73
CA LYS A 96 0.29 0.23 -14.71
C LYS A 96 1.18 -0.99 -14.40
N LEU A 97 0.61 -2.06 -13.83
CA LEU A 97 1.37 -3.29 -13.57
C LEU A 97 1.85 -3.97 -14.84
N ALA A 98 3.11 -4.37 -14.85
CA ALA A 98 3.66 -5.36 -15.76
C ALA A 98 2.83 -6.67 -15.70
N PRO A 99 2.95 -7.59 -16.69
CA PRO A 99 2.12 -8.81 -16.72
C PRO A 99 2.14 -9.64 -15.44
N GLN A 100 3.27 -9.73 -14.76
CA GLN A 100 3.45 -10.45 -13.49
C GLN A 100 3.62 -9.51 -12.29
N GLY A 101 3.32 -8.24 -12.47
CA GLY A 101 3.45 -7.23 -11.41
C GLY A 101 2.42 -7.39 -10.31
N VAL A 102 2.77 -6.91 -9.11
CA VAL A 102 1.95 -6.97 -7.90
C VAL A 102 1.72 -5.59 -7.30
N VAL A 103 0.58 -5.40 -6.65
CA VAL A 103 0.28 -4.23 -5.82
C VAL A 103 0.39 -4.64 -4.36
N LEU A 104 1.17 -3.91 -3.59
CA LEU A 104 1.26 -4.03 -2.15
C LEU A 104 0.65 -2.77 -1.52
N MET A 105 -0.34 -2.95 -0.65
CA MET A 105 -0.95 -1.86 0.10
C MET A 105 -0.74 -2.06 1.59
N HIS A 106 -0.07 -1.12 2.23
CA HIS A 106 0.02 -1.05 3.68
C HIS A 106 -1.32 -0.53 4.22
N VAL A 107 -1.99 -1.31 5.06
CA VAL A 107 -3.36 -1.04 5.53
C VAL A 107 -3.47 -1.00 7.05
N SER A 108 -2.33 -0.97 7.75
CA SER A 108 -2.29 -0.85 9.21
C SER A 108 -3.04 0.41 9.64
N ASN A 109 -4.04 0.25 10.51
CA ASN A 109 -4.80 1.37 11.03
C ASN A 109 -5.33 1.05 12.43
N ARG A 110 -5.27 2.04 13.33
CA ARG A 110 -5.75 1.85 14.70
C ARG A 110 -7.27 1.80 14.81
N HIS A 111 -7.96 2.46 13.90
CA HIS A 111 -9.39 2.74 14.00
C HIS A 111 -10.22 2.10 12.88
N LEU A 112 -9.59 1.74 11.77
CA LEU A 112 -10.27 1.22 10.58
C LEU A 112 -9.76 -0.18 10.24
N GLU A 113 -10.68 -1.08 9.95
CA GLU A 113 -10.36 -2.33 9.29
C GLU A 113 -10.37 -2.09 7.78
N LEU A 114 -9.18 -2.01 7.18
CA LEU A 114 -8.99 -1.66 5.77
C LEU A 114 -8.58 -2.85 4.90
N ALA A 115 -8.14 -3.96 5.49
CA ALA A 115 -7.71 -5.11 4.71
C ALA A 115 -8.87 -5.65 3.85
N SER A 116 -10.07 -5.81 4.43
CA SER A 116 -11.25 -6.25 3.67
C SER A 116 -11.68 -5.27 2.58
N VAL A 117 -11.46 -3.97 2.80
CA VAL A 117 -11.73 -2.94 1.78
C VAL A 117 -10.80 -3.13 0.58
N VAL A 118 -9.48 -3.31 0.83
CA VAL A 118 -8.50 -3.52 -0.24
C VAL A 118 -8.74 -4.83 -0.96
N VAL A 119 -9.05 -5.91 -0.24
CA VAL A 119 -9.44 -7.19 -0.86
C VAL A 119 -10.66 -7.00 -1.78
N GLY A 120 -11.68 -6.28 -1.33
CA GLY A 120 -12.89 -6.01 -2.12
C GLY A 120 -12.62 -5.21 -3.39
N ILE A 121 -11.82 -4.14 -3.31
CA ILE A 121 -11.48 -3.34 -4.50
C ILE A 121 -10.54 -4.10 -5.47
N ALA A 122 -9.68 -4.98 -4.95
CA ALA A 122 -8.82 -5.82 -5.77
C ALA A 122 -9.63 -6.87 -6.53
N GLU A 123 -10.53 -7.59 -5.86
CA GLU A 123 -11.39 -8.60 -6.49
C GLU A 123 -12.33 -7.97 -7.53
N ALA A 124 -12.85 -6.78 -7.28
CA ALA A 124 -13.63 -6.01 -8.26
C ALA A 124 -12.83 -5.60 -9.51
N ASN A 125 -11.51 -5.74 -9.46
CA ASN A 125 -10.58 -5.55 -10.57
C ASN A 125 -9.93 -6.86 -11.05
N ASP A 126 -10.52 -8.03 -10.76
CA ASP A 126 -10.01 -9.35 -11.13
C ASP A 126 -8.60 -9.64 -10.59
N LEU A 127 -8.28 -9.14 -9.40
CA LEU A 127 -7.04 -9.47 -8.68
C LEU A 127 -7.34 -10.37 -7.50
N LYS A 128 -6.44 -11.30 -7.22
CA LYS A 128 -6.43 -12.14 -6.02
C LYS A 128 -5.62 -11.44 -4.94
N SER A 129 -6.00 -11.57 -3.67
CA SER A 129 -5.34 -10.87 -2.56
C SER A 129 -4.87 -11.82 -1.48
N TRP A 130 -3.65 -11.57 -0.99
CA TRP A 130 -3.07 -12.22 0.19
C TRP A 130 -2.90 -11.17 1.27
N VAL A 131 -3.38 -11.49 2.46
CA VAL A 131 -3.33 -10.62 3.64
C VAL A 131 -2.29 -11.15 4.61
N TYR A 132 -1.39 -10.28 5.04
CA TYR A 132 -0.52 -10.46 6.19
C TYR A 132 -1.01 -9.56 7.31
N SER A 133 -1.09 -10.10 8.53
CA SER A 133 -1.40 -9.31 9.72
C SER A 133 -0.56 -9.82 10.89
N GLU A 134 0.08 -8.90 11.57
CA GLU A 134 0.84 -9.14 12.79
C GLU A 134 0.32 -8.23 13.89
N ASP A 135 0.01 -8.81 15.04
CA ASP A 135 -0.41 -8.05 16.21
C ASP A 135 0.79 -7.33 16.85
N SER A 136 0.50 -6.23 17.52
CA SER A 136 1.52 -5.56 18.33
C SER A 136 1.96 -6.49 19.46
N ASP A 137 3.27 -6.71 19.60
CA ASP A 137 3.81 -7.34 20.78
C ASP A 137 3.70 -6.35 21.98
N ARG A 138 2.84 -6.68 22.93
CA ARG A 138 2.61 -5.85 24.12
C ARG A 138 3.83 -5.72 25.02
N ASP A 139 4.78 -6.64 24.89
CA ASP A 139 6.02 -6.66 25.66
C ASP A 139 7.18 -5.92 24.92
N SER A 140 6.93 -5.48 23.68
CA SER A 140 7.89 -4.72 22.87
C SER A 140 7.40 -3.29 22.61
N GLU A 141 8.20 -2.31 22.98
CA GLU A 141 7.97 -0.89 22.65
C GLU A 141 8.08 -0.59 21.14
N TYR A 142 8.60 -1.54 20.35
CA TYR A 142 9.01 -1.30 18.96
C TYR A 142 8.21 -2.10 17.93
N ILE A 143 7.38 -3.07 18.34
CA ILE A 143 6.56 -3.88 17.45
C ILE A 143 5.15 -3.35 17.46
N PHE A 144 4.76 -2.71 16.35
CA PHE A 144 3.41 -2.21 16.11
C PHE A 144 2.62 -3.21 15.27
N ALA A 145 1.32 -3.29 15.52
CA ALA A 145 0.42 -4.07 14.69
C ALA A 145 0.58 -3.65 13.21
N THR A 146 0.87 -4.63 12.37
CA THR A 146 1.10 -4.40 10.94
C THR A 146 0.10 -5.21 10.13
N SER A 147 -0.51 -4.58 9.13
CA SER A 147 -1.36 -5.26 8.16
C SER A 147 -1.03 -4.81 6.75
N VAL A 148 -0.84 -5.77 5.87
CA VAL A 148 -0.46 -5.54 4.48
C VAL A 148 -1.30 -6.44 3.58
N VAL A 149 -1.74 -5.90 2.45
CA VAL A 149 -2.43 -6.67 1.40
C VAL A 149 -1.57 -6.65 0.14
N VAL A 150 -1.25 -7.82 -0.38
CA VAL A 150 -0.65 -7.98 -1.70
C VAL A 150 -1.70 -8.50 -2.67
N SER A 151 -1.82 -7.84 -3.81
CA SER A 151 -2.79 -8.21 -4.84
C SER A 151 -2.11 -8.45 -6.18
N ALA A 152 -2.47 -9.53 -6.86
CA ALA A 152 -1.89 -9.95 -8.13
C ALA A 152 -2.95 -10.61 -9.03
N ARG A 153 -2.65 -10.74 -10.33
CA ARG A 153 -3.53 -11.42 -11.28
C ARG A 153 -3.58 -12.91 -11.00
N GLU A 154 -2.42 -13.52 -10.81
CA GLU A 154 -2.30 -14.96 -10.55
C GLU A 154 -1.46 -15.24 -9.31
N GLN A 155 -1.69 -16.41 -8.69
CA GLN A 155 -0.93 -16.84 -7.53
C GLN A 155 0.57 -16.97 -7.81
N ALA A 156 0.94 -17.33 -9.04
CA ALA A 156 2.34 -17.46 -9.42
C ALA A 156 3.09 -16.12 -9.37
N ASP A 157 2.39 -14.99 -9.53
CA ASP A 157 2.98 -13.65 -9.57
C ASP A 157 3.50 -13.20 -8.19
N VAL A 158 2.94 -13.72 -7.10
CA VAL A 158 3.38 -13.42 -5.73
C VAL A 158 4.50 -14.35 -5.24
N GLY A 159 4.94 -15.29 -6.07
CA GLY A 159 6.11 -16.13 -5.81
C GLY A 159 6.02 -16.92 -4.50
N LYS A 160 7.08 -16.87 -3.69
CA LYS A 160 7.17 -17.61 -2.43
C LYS A 160 6.16 -17.16 -1.36
N LEU A 161 5.66 -15.93 -1.47
CA LEU A 161 4.68 -15.39 -0.53
C LEU A 161 3.41 -16.26 -0.51
N ALA A 162 2.96 -16.77 -1.65
CA ALA A 162 1.77 -17.64 -1.75
C ALA A 162 1.90 -18.99 -1.01
N SER A 163 3.11 -19.38 -0.63
CA SER A 163 3.39 -20.63 0.11
C SER A 163 3.81 -20.39 1.56
N SER A 164 3.80 -19.15 2.02
CA SER A 164 4.07 -18.80 3.41
C SER A 164 2.80 -18.93 4.24
N ASP A 165 2.89 -19.55 5.41
CA ASP A 165 1.77 -19.68 6.35
C ASP A 165 1.33 -18.34 6.96
N GLU A 166 2.15 -17.30 6.83
CA GLU A 166 1.88 -15.95 7.33
C GLU A 166 0.94 -15.15 6.42
N TRP A 167 0.82 -15.56 5.14
CA TRP A 167 0.01 -14.87 4.14
C TRP A 167 -1.22 -15.68 3.79
N VAL A 168 -2.38 -15.10 4.02
CA VAL A 168 -3.67 -15.77 3.83
C VAL A 168 -4.33 -15.28 2.54
N LEU A 169 -4.55 -16.21 1.58
CA LEU A 169 -5.38 -15.93 0.41
C LEU A 169 -6.80 -15.61 0.89
N THR A 170 -7.25 -14.39 0.62
CA THR A 170 -8.49 -13.84 1.17
C THR A 170 -9.42 -13.42 0.04
N ALA A 171 -10.68 -13.86 0.11
CA ALA A 171 -11.74 -13.44 -0.78
C ALA A 171 -12.50 -12.22 -0.22
N ALA A 172 -13.12 -11.45 -1.09
CA ALA A 172 -13.96 -10.33 -0.68
C ALA A 172 -15.20 -10.81 0.11
N ASP A 173 -15.60 -10.02 1.11
CA ASP A 173 -16.88 -10.25 1.80
C ASP A 173 -18.04 -9.85 0.89
N ALA A 174 -18.86 -10.83 0.50
CA ALA A 174 -20.02 -10.63 -0.38
C ALA A 174 -21.06 -9.63 0.19
N ASN A 175 -21.05 -9.39 1.50
CA ASN A 175 -21.94 -8.44 2.16
C ASN A 175 -21.34 -7.02 2.26
N GLN A 176 -20.08 -6.86 1.87
CA GLN A 176 -19.40 -5.58 1.89
C GLN A 176 -19.44 -4.93 0.52
N ARG A 177 -20.13 -3.78 0.43
CA ARG A 177 -20.12 -3.00 -0.81
C ARG A 177 -18.72 -2.44 -1.07
N VAL A 178 -18.23 -2.62 -2.29
CA VAL A 178 -16.93 -2.14 -2.76
C VAL A 178 -16.86 -0.60 -2.67
N TRP A 179 -15.73 -0.09 -2.22
CA TRP A 179 -15.47 1.34 -2.21
C TRP A 179 -15.16 1.85 -3.61
N THR A 180 -15.79 2.96 -3.96
CA THR A 180 -15.62 3.66 -5.25
C THR A 180 -15.33 5.13 -4.99
N ASP A 181 -14.98 5.89 -6.02
CA ASP A 181 -14.77 7.34 -5.89
C ASP A 181 -16.02 8.08 -5.36
N ASP A 182 -17.20 7.51 -5.59
CA ASP A 182 -18.49 8.08 -5.13
C ASP A 182 -19.02 7.45 -3.84
N TYR A 183 -18.37 6.39 -3.32
CA TYR A 183 -18.87 5.67 -2.16
C TYR A 183 -17.76 5.08 -1.30
N SER A 184 -17.77 5.44 -0.02
CA SER A 184 -16.94 4.80 1.01
C SER A 184 -17.75 4.61 2.31
N ASN A 185 -17.66 3.42 2.92
CA ASN A 185 -18.30 3.13 4.19
C ASN A 185 -17.27 3.13 5.33
N VAL A 186 -16.79 4.32 5.69
CA VAL A 186 -15.80 4.51 6.75
C VAL A 186 -16.34 4.03 8.11
N LEU A 187 -17.61 4.31 8.42
CA LEU A 187 -18.24 3.85 9.67
C LEU A 187 -18.29 2.32 9.76
N GLY A 188 -18.54 1.65 8.64
CA GLY A 188 -18.48 0.19 8.58
C GLY A 188 -17.07 -0.35 8.87
N ALA A 189 -16.03 0.32 8.37
CA ALA A 189 -14.64 -0.06 8.65
C ALA A 189 -14.27 0.16 10.13
N VAL A 190 -14.76 1.23 10.75
CA VAL A 190 -14.62 1.44 12.20
C VAL A 190 -15.32 0.32 12.98
N TYR A 191 -16.56 0.00 12.62
CA TYR A 191 -17.34 -1.03 13.33
C TYR A 191 -16.66 -2.40 13.24
N ARG A 192 -16.15 -2.80 12.07
CA ARG A 192 -15.40 -4.05 11.92
C ARG A 192 -14.17 -4.06 12.81
N ARG A 193 -13.38 -2.98 12.83
CA ARG A 193 -12.20 -2.88 13.70
C ARG A 193 -12.52 -3.07 15.17
N LEU A 194 -13.61 -2.48 15.65
CA LEU A 194 -14.06 -2.64 17.04
C LEU A 194 -14.47 -4.08 17.35
N ARG A 195 -15.23 -4.70 16.46
CA ARG A 195 -15.68 -6.09 16.61
C ARG A 195 -14.51 -7.09 16.62
N ASP A 196 -13.56 -6.91 15.70
CA ASP A 196 -12.44 -7.83 15.54
C ASP A 196 -11.34 -7.60 16.59
N GLY A 197 -11.28 -6.44 17.21
CA GLY A 197 -10.38 -6.13 18.34
C GLY A 197 -10.86 -6.59 19.70
N GLU A 198 -12.11 -7.09 19.81
CA GLU A 198 -12.66 -7.68 21.04
C GLU A 198 -12.47 -9.21 21.12
N GLN A 199 -11.83 -9.84 20.12
CA GLN A 199 -11.49 -11.27 20.08
C GLN A 199 -10.01 -11.49 20.36
#